data_718f0ed50861a89c0df1bbef6fcaa696
#
_entry.id   718f0ed50861a89c0df1bbef6fcaa696
#
_cell.length_a   1.000
_cell.length_b   1.000
_cell.length_c   1.000
_cell.angle_alpha   90.00
_cell.angle_beta   90.00
_cell.angle_gamma   90.00
#
_symmetry.space_group_name_H-M   'P 1'
#
loop_
_entity.id
_entity.type
_entity.pdbx_description
1 polymer ?
#
loop_
_entity_poly.entity_id
_entity_poly.type
_entity_poly.pdbx_seq_one_letter_code
_entity_poly.pdbx_strand_id
1 'polypeptide(L)'
;MKNIDYYNTSVVDGYYDIVFRKKKGIQSAWHHIKFNYIKNKITKSSFHLDIGCGPGSFLGILNKKSIGIDISQNQIKYAKKNYSNKKIKFISYKNKLPIKTNSVDSISLIELIEHIDNTDLNYLLKECKRVLKKEGTICLSTPNYFSLWPVLELILNQMSPVDYKHEHINKFTKSRIKQSMNRNGFQIVELNSFMLISPFLAFISFKFAKSMIILDNFLTKIFPGFLLFCKSKKS
;
A
#
# COMPACT_ATOMS: atom_id res chain seq x y z
N MET A 1 1.14 -16.37 -10.01
CA MET A 1 0.92 -16.04 -8.57
C MET A 1 1.13 -17.29 -7.71
N LYS A 2 2.34 -17.49 -7.22
CA LYS A 2 2.73 -18.75 -6.53
C LYS A 2 2.33 -18.85 -5.04
N ASN A 3 1.71 -17.84 -4.41
CA ASN A 3 1.51 -17.83 -2.95
C ASN A 3 0.10 -17.46 -2.46
N ILE A 4 -0.96 -17.83 -3.19
CA ILE A 4 -2.35 -17.61 -2.73
C ILE A 4 -2.62 -18.35 -1.43
N ASP A 5 -2.09 -19.56 -1.28
CA ASP A 5 -2.32 -20.39 -0.09
C ASP A 5 -1.61 -19.85 1.14
N TYR A 6 -0.44 -19.23 0.99
CA TYR A 6 0.28 -18.60 2.10
C TYR A 6 -0.51 -17.46 2.72
N TYR A 7 -1.04 -16.51 1.93
CA TYR A 7 -1.84 -15.41 2.44
C TYR A 7 -3.17 -15.84 3.08
N ASN A 8 -3.68 -17.02 2.71
CA ASN A 8 -4.88 -17.59 3.33
C ASN A 8 -4.57 -18.34 4.64
N THR A 9 -3.33 -18.77 4.88
CA THR A 9 -2.98 -19.65 6.00
C THR A 9 -2.06 -19.00 7.03
N SER A 10 -1.20 -18.05 6.64
CA SER A 10 -0.14 -17.52 7.51
C SER A 10 -0.51 -16.24 8.25
N VAL A 11 -1.47 -15.45 7.72
CA VAL A 11 -1.89 -14.20 8.36
C VAL A 11 -3.33 -14.33 8.85
N VAL A 12 -3.53 -14.19 10.15
CA VAL A 12 -4.87 -14.20 10.77
C VAL A 12 -5.78 -13.15 10.10
N ASP A 13 -7.03 -13.55 9.84
CA ASP A 13 -8.02 -12.68 9.19
C ASP A 13 -8.17 -11.34 9.93
N GLY A 14 -7.93 -10.25 9.22
CA GLY A 14 -8.04 -8.92 9.78
C GLY A 14 -6.87 -8.49 10.70
N TYR A 15 -5.78 -9.26 10.81
CA TYR A 15 -4.65 -8.94 11.69
C TYR A 15 -4.19 -7.49 11.56
N TYR A 16 -3.94 -7.02 10.35
CA TYR A 16 -3.48 -5.64 10.12
C TYR A 16 -4.53 -4.58 10.50
N ASP A 17 -5.82 -4.90 10.39
CA ASP A 17 -6.89 -4.01 10.84
C ASP A 17 -6.99 -3.95 12.37
N ILE A 18 -6.86 -5.09 13.03
CA ILE A 18 -6.83 -5.17 14.50
C ILE A 18 -5.67 -4.33 15.04
N VAL A 19 -4.48 -4.46 14.44
CA VAL A 19 -3.31 -3.66 14.80
C VAL A 19 -3.55 -2.18 14.53
N PHE A 20 -4.09 -1.84 13.35
CA PHE A 20 -4.42 -0.46 13.01
C PHE A 20 -5.37 0.18 14.01
N ARG A 21 -6.44 -0.52 14.41
CA ARG A 21 -7.45 0.01 15.34
C ARG A 21 -6.95 0.18 16.77
N LYS A 22 -5.92 -0.54 17.20
CA LYS A 22 -5.35 -0.44 18.56
C LYS A 22 -4.84 0.95 18.90
N LYS A 23 -4.39 1.75 17.92
CA LYS A 23 -3.79 3.09 18.11
C LYS A 23 -2.68 3.09 19.16
N LYS A 24 -1.92 2.00 19.27
CA LYS A 24 -0.85 1.80 20.24
C LYS A 24 0.29 1.01 19.60
N GLY A 25 1.55 1.41 19.90
CA GLY A 25 2.77 0.75 19.46
C GLY A 25 3.18 1.09 18.02
N ILE A 26 4.38 0.66 17.67
CA ILE A 26 5.09 1.02 16.43
C ILE A 26 4.31 0.58 15.19
N GLN A 27 3.85 -0.67 15.14
CA GLN A 27 3.15 -1.21 13.97
C GLN A 27 1.82 -0.49 13.70
N SER A 28 1.07 -0.14 14.74
CA SER A 28 -0.15 0.66 14.58
C SER A 28 0.17 2.07 14.05
N ALA A 29 1.20 2.72 14.59
CA ALA A 29 1.66 4.03 14.13
C ALA A 29 2.12 3.97 12.65
N TRP A 30 2.86 2.91 12.28
CA TRP A 30 3.26 2.65 10.89
C TRP A 30 2.07 2.68 9.94
N HIS A 31 1.02 1.89 10.22
CA HIS A 31 -0.19 1.88 9.39
C HIS A 31 -0.89 3.23 9.36
N HIS A 32 -1.02 3.91 10.50
CA HIS A 32 -1.68 5.22 10.56
C HIS A 32 -0.95 6.29 9.76
N ILE A 33 0.38 6.37 9.88
CA ILE A 33 1.21 7.34 9.18
C ILE A 33 1.15 7.06 7.67
N LYS A 34 1.36 5.81 7.26
CA LYS A 34 1.30 5.36 5.88
C LYS A 34 -0.04 5.69 5.23
N PHE A 35 -1.13 5.25 5.84
CA PHE A 35 -2.46 5.44 5.27
C PHE A 35 -2.85 6.92 5.19
N ASN A 36 -2.55 7.72 6.20
CA ASN A 36 -2.83 9.15 6.16
C ASN A 36 -1.98 9.85 5.09
N TYR A 37 -0.70 9.48 4.95
CA TYR A 37 0.16 10.02 3.90
C TYR A 37 -0.45 9.77 2.51
N ILE A 38 -0.80 8.53 2.20
CA ILE A 38 -1.36 8.14 0.89
C ILE A 38 -2.75 8.75 0.68
N LYS A 39 -3.62 8.74 1.69
CA LYS A 39 -4.94 9.38 1.65
C LYS A 39 -4.86 10.84 1.21
N ASN A 40 -3.90 11.60 1.75
CA ASN A 40 -3.72 13.01 1.42
C ASN A 40 -3.25 13.23 -0.04
N LYS A 41 -2.73 12.21 -0.72
CA LYS A 41 -2.34 12.25 -2.14
C LYS A 41 -3.50 11.91 -3.09
N ILE A 42 -4.59 11.31 -2.57
CA ILE A 42 -5.80 10.93 -3.34
C ILE A 42 -6.87 12.02 -3.18
N THR A 43 -6.61 13.21 -3.67
CA THR A 43 -7.46 14.38 -3.38
C THR A 43 -8.67 14.51 -4.31
N LYS A 44 -8.51 14.35 -5.61
CA LYS A 44 -9.51 14.61 -6.65
C LYS A 44 -10.13 13.33 -7.23
N SER A 45 -10.45 12.34 -6.40
CA SER A 45 -11.02 11.07 -6.87
C SER A 45 -12.49 10.98 -6.49
N SER A 46 -13.37 10.79 -7.48
CA SER A 46 -14.78 10.47 -7.29
C SER A 46 -14.99 8.97 -7.14
N PHE A 47 -14.15 8.15 -7.80
CA PHE A 47 -14.18 6.69 -7.72
C PHE A 47 -12.77 6.12 -7.61
N HIS A 48 -12.50 5.43 -6.52
CA HIS A 48 -11.18 4.89 -6.17
C HIS A 48 -11.16 3.36 -6.23
N LEU A 49 -10.04 2.79 -6.67
CA LEU A 49 -9.76 1.37 -6.66
C LEU A 49 -8.53 1.09 -5.79
N ASP A 50 -8.68 0.23 -4.79
CA ASP A 50 -7.57 -0.23 -3.93
C ASP A 50 -7.27 -1.69 -4.25
N ILE A 51 -6.08 -1.99 -4.78
CA ILE A 51 -5.67 -3.33 -5.19
C ILE A 51 -4.67 -3.86 -4.16
N GLY A 52 -4.90 -5.07 -3.66
CA GLY A 52 -4.25 -5.58 -2.45
C GLY A 52 -4.81 -4.90 -1.20
N CYS A 53 -6.14 -4.73 -1.15
CA CYS A 53 -6.78 -3.95 -0.09
C CYS A 53 -6.76 -4.63 1.30
N GLY A 54 -6.36 -5.91 1.37
CA GLY A 54 -6.33 -6.70 2.59
C GLY A 54 -7.65 -6.60 3.37
N PRO A 55 -7.60 -6.33 4.70
CA PRO A 55 -8.78 -6.24 5.56
C PRO A 55 -9.62 -4.96 5.35
N GLY A 56 -9.26 -4.06 4.43
CA GLY A 56 -10.06 -2.90 4.06
C GLY A 56 -9.84 -1.63 4.88
N SER A 57 -8.89 -1.62 5.81
CA SER A 57 -8.66 -0.50 6.74
C SER A 57 -8.40 0.83 6.02
N PHE A 58 -7.62 0.80 4.93
CA PHE A 58 -7.33 2.01 4.15
C PHE A 58 -8.60 2.62 3.55
N LEU A 59 -9.46 1.79 2.93
CA LEU A 59 -10.72 2.27 2.36
C LEU A 59 -11.68 2.79 3.45
N GLY A 60 -11.65 2.17 4.64
CA GLY A 60 -12.41 2.66 5.79
C GLY A 60 -12.07 4.10 6.16
N ILE A 61 -10.78 4.48 6.16
CA ILE A 61 -10.37 5.86 6.45
C ILE A 61 -10.44 6.79 5.25
N LEU A 62 -10.33 6.27 4.03
CA LEU A 62 -10.49 7.06 2.81
C LEU A 62 -11.92 7.57 2.67
N ASN A 63 -12.90 6.76 3.04
CA ASN A 63 -14.34 7.06 3.07
C ASN A 63 -14.88 7.72 1.79
N LYS A 64 -14.43 7.21 0.64
CA LYS A 64 -14.87 7.62 -0.70
C LYS A 64 -15.58 6.47 -1.40
N LYS A 65 -16.30 6.75 -2.50
CA LYS A 65 -16.80 5.70 -3.39
C LYS A 65 -15.63 4.88 -3.90
N SER A 66 -15.56 3.60 -3.51
CA SER A 66 -14.38 2.77 -3.72
C SER A 66 -14.73 1.30 -3.93
N ILE A 67 -13.83 0.61 -4.62
CA ILE A 67 -13.79 -0.86 -4.64
C ILE A 67 -12.42 -1.28 -4.09
N GLY A 68 -12.41 -2.18 -3.10
CA GLY A 68 -11.24 -2.91 -2.64
C GLY A 68 -11.17 -4.26 -3.32
N ILE A 69 -9.99 -4.63 -3.80
CA ILE A 69 -9.75 -5.92 -4.46
C ILE A 69 -8.57 -6.60 -3.79
N ASP A 70 -8.74 -7.89 -3.47
CA ASP A 70 -7.68 -8.73 -2.92
C ASP A 70 -7.82 -10.18 -3.43
N ILE A 71 -6.70 -10.90 -3.47
CA ILE A 71 -6.67 -12.33 -3.83
C ILE A 71 -7.16 -13.21 -2.68
N SER A 72 -6.93 -12.78 -1.43
CA SER A 72 -7.35 -13.51 -0.23
C SER A 72 -8.85 -13.37 0.00
N GLN A 73 -9.56 -14.48 -0.15
CA GLN A 73 -11.00 -14.54 0.13
C GLN A 73 -11.31 -14.24 1.60
N ASN A 74 -10.44 -14.65 2.51
CA ASN A 74 -10.59 -14.44 3.94
C ASN A 74 -10.49 -12.96 4.29
N GLN A 75 -9.48 -12.25 3.76
CA GLN A 75 -9.36 -10.80 3.94
C GLN A 75 -10.56 -10.06 3.36
N ILE A 76 -11.05 -10.46 2.18
CA ILE A 76 -12.25 -9.87 1.58
C ILE A 76 -13.51 -10.13 2.42
N LYS A 77 -13.66 -11.33 2.99
CA LYS A 77 -14.79 -11.64 3.90
C LYS A 77 -14.73 -10.73 5.14
N TYR A 78 -13.55 -10.57 5.73
CA TYR A 78 -13.33 -9.66 6.85
C TYR A 78 -13.64 -8.20 6.46
N ALA A 79 -13.11 -7.72 5.34
CA ALA A 79 -13.31 -6.36 4.84
C ALA A 79 -14.80 -6.06 4.57
N LYS A 80 -15.52 -7.01 3.96
CA LYS A 80 -16.98 -6.90 3.75
C LYS A 80 -17.73 -6.71 5.06
N LYS A 81 -17.42 -7.51 6.07
CA LYS A 81 -18.08 -7.46 7.39
C LYS A 81 -17.85 -6.12 8.10
N ASN A 82 -16.63 -5.56 8.00
CA ASN A 82 -16.23 -4.43 8.82
C ASN A 82 -16.34 -3.07 8.14
N TYR A 83 -16.28 -3.01 6.79
CA TYR A 83 -16.14 -1.76 6.03
C TYR A 83 -17.10 -1.61 4.86
N SER A 84 -17.80 -2.68 4.43
CA SER A 84 -18.73 -2.58 3.30
C SER A 84 -19.91 -1.68 3.64
N ASN A 85 -20.26 -0.77 2.73
CA ASN A 85 -21.40 0.14 2.86
C ASN A 85 -21.86 0.61 1.46
N LYS A 86 -22.78 1.60 1.40
CA LYS A 86 -23.26 2.16 0.12
C LYS A 86 -22.15 2.73 -0.78
N LYS A 87 -21.01 3.12 -0.21
CA LYS A 87 -19.88 3.72 -0.94
C LYS A 87 -18.73 2.74 -1.19
N ILE A 88 -18.51 1.76 -0.31
CA ILE A 88 -17.34 0.90 -0.33
C ILE A 88 -17.77 -0.54 -0.57
N LYS A 89 -17.21 -1.16 -1.61
CA LYS A 89 -17.41 -2.58 -1.95
C LYS A 89 -16.09 -3.32 -1.96
N PHE A 90 -16.14 -4.64 -1.73
CA PHE A 90 -14.95 -5.51 -1.74
C PHE A 90 -15.19 -6.73 -2.62
N ILE A 91 -14.18 -7.08 -3.43
CA ILE A 91 -14.25 -8.17 -4.42
C ILE A 91 -12.96 -8.99 -4.33
N SER A 92 -13.09 -10.31 -4.24
CA SER A 92 -11.95 -11.22 -4.45
C SER A 92 -11.75 -11.47 -5.94
N TYR A 93 -10.47 -11.50 -6.39
CA TYR A 93 -10.14 -11.80 -7.78
C TYR A 93 -8.83 -12.57 -7.90
N LYS A 94 -8.63 -13.27 -9.03
CA LYS A 94 -7.39 -14.03 -9.27
C LYS A 94 -6.60 -13.56 -10.50
N ASN A 95 -7.24 -13.12 -11.56
CA ASN A 95 -6.58 -12.90 -12.85
C ASN A 95 -6.79 -11.48 -13.38
N LYS A 96 -7.84 -11.23 -14.15
CA LYS A 96 -8.15 -9.93 -14.71
C LYS A 96 -8.96 -9.09 -13.73
N LEU A 97 -8.64 -7.78 -13.61
CA LEU A 97 -9.43 -6.88 -12.76
C LEU A 97 -10.89 -6.84 -13.23
N PRO A 98 -11.87 -7.18 -12.36
CA PRO A 98 -13.31 -7.18 -12.71
C PRO A 98 -13.86 -5.74 -12.74
N ILE A 99 -13.11 -4.83 -13.36
CA ILE A 99 -13.38 -3.39 -13.43
C ILE A 99 -13.43 -2.97 -14.90
N LYS A 100 -14.42 -2.16 -15.25
CA LYS A 100 -14.61 -1.63 -16.60
C LYS A 100 -13.43 -0.74 -17.02
N THR A 101 -13.05 -0.81 -18.29
CA THR A 101 -12.04 0.07 -18.91
C THR A 101 -12.43 1.54 -18.72
N ASN A 102 -11.45 2.40 -18.45
CA ASN A 102 -11.61 3.86 -18.30
C ASN A 102 -12.74 4.25 -17.31
N SER A 103 -12.78 3.60 -16.14
CA SER A 103 -13.90 3.80 -15.19
C SER A 103 -13.50 4.35 -13.83
N VAL A 104 -12.22 4.24 -13.41
CA VAL A 104 -11.75 4.72 -12.11
C VAL A 104 -10.88 5.97 -12.24
N ASP A 105 -10.98 6.86 -11.24
CA ASP A 105 -10.23 8.11 -11.22
C ASP A 105 -8.86 7.95 -10.56
N SER A 106 -8.77 7.04 -9.61
CA SER A 106 -7.50 6.76 -8.91
C SER A 106 -7.39 5.31 -8.46
N ILE A 107 -6.14 4.85 -8.38
CA ILE A 107 -5.77 3.51 -7.88
C ILE A 107 -4.77 3.67 -6.75
N SER A 108 -4.85 2.80 -5.73
CA SER A 108 -3.78 2.55 -4.76
C SER A 108 -3.25 1.12 -4.85
N LEU A 109 -1.92 0.99 -4.72
CA LEU A 109 -1.16 -0.24 -4.52
C LEU A 109 -0.29 -0.03 -3.27
N ILE A 110 -0.78 -0.43 -2.10
CA ILE A 110 -0.13 -0.13 -0.82
C ILE A 110 0.58 -1.36 -0.30
N GLU A 111 1.92 -1.36 -0.35
CA GLU A 111 2.75 -2.51 0.06
C GLU A 111 2.23 -3.80 -0.60
N LEU A 112 2.15 -3.78 -1.93
CA LEU A 112 1.71 -4.89 -2.76
C LEU A 112 2.77 -5.34 -3.76
N ILE A 113 3.45 -4.38 -4.40
CA ILE A 113 4.30 -4.67 -5.56
C ILE A 113 5.56 -5.46 -5.23
N GLU A 114 6.02 -5.41 -3.97
CA GLU A 114 7.12 -6.21 -3.44
C GLU A 114 6.83 -7.71 -3.38
N HIS A 115 5.55 -8.08 -3.31
CA HIS A 115 5.10 -9.47 -3.15
C HIS A 115 4.83 -10.20 -4.48
N ILE A 116 4.94 -9.52 -5.60
CA ILE A 116 4.67 -10.08 -6.93
C ILE A 116 5.92 -10.02 -7.81
N ASP A 117 6.08 -10.98 -8.71
CA ASP A 117 7.20 -10.99 -9.64
C ASP A 117 7.06 -9.91 -10.73
N ASN A 118 8.13 -9.72 -11.52
CA ASN A 118 8.15 -8.66 -12.54
C ASN A 118 7.12 -8.90 -13.66
N THR A 119 6.79 -10.13 -13.97
CA THR A 119 5.80 -10.49 -15.01
C THR A 119 4.41 -10.10 -14.55
N ASP A 120 4.05 -10.52 -13.33
CA ASP A 120 2.78 -10.19 -12.69
C ASP A 120 2.66 -8.68 -12.43
N LEU A 121 3.76 -8.01 -12.04
CA LEU A 121 3.78 -6.55 -11.89
C LEU A 121 3.48 -5.82 -13.20
N ASN A 122 4.12 -6.23 -14.30
CA ASN A 122 3.87 -5.63 -15.61
C ASN A 122 2.43 -5.86 -16.07
N TYR A 123 1.89 -7.06 -15.83
CA TYR A 123 0.49 -7.36 -16.14
C TYR A 123 -0.46 -6.48 -15.30
N LEU A 124 -0.22 -6.39 -13.98
CA LEU A 124 -1.00 -5.56 -13.07
C LEU A 124 -0.99 -4.08 -13.50
N LEU A 125 0.18 -3.53 -13.83
CA LEU A 125 0.30 -2.12 -14.27
C LEU A 125 -0.44 -1.88 -15.60
N LYS A 126 -0.42 -2.83 -16.55
CA LYS A 126 -1.24 -2.75 -17.77
C LYS A 126 -2.74 -2.75 -17.45
N GLU A 127 -3.19 -3.61 -16.55
CA GLU A 127 -4.59 -3.62 -16.09
C GLU A 127 -4.96 -2.32 -15.34
N CYS A 128 -4.08 -1.80 -14.49
CA CYS A 128 -4.26 -0.49 -13.87
C CYS A 128 -4.43 0.60 -14.94
N LYS A 129 -3.56 0.61 -15.97
CA LYS A 129 -3.68 1.55 -17.10
C LYS A 129 -5.00 1.38 -17.86
N ARG A 130 -5.46 0.14 -18.07
CA ARG A 130 -6.73 -0.14 -18.73
C ARG A 130 -7.93 0.46 -17.98
N VAL A 131 -7.99 0.25 -16.66
CA VAL A 131 -9.17 0.65 -15.86
C VAL A 131 -9.17 2.14 -15.49
N LEU A 132 -8.01 2.79 -15.42
CA LEU A 132 -7.90 4.22 -15.18
C LEU A 132 -8.50 5.03 -16.31
N LYS A 133 -9.25 6.08 -15.97
CA LYS A 133 -9.66 7.12 -16.91
C LYS A 133 -8.44 7.88 -17.44
N LYS A 134 -8.63 8.63 -18.52
CA LYS A 134 -7.65 9.63 -18.98
C LYS A 134 -7.34 10.59 -17.81
N GLU A 135 -6.07 10.92 -17.61
CA GLU A 135 -5.58 11.71 -16.47
C GLU A 135 -5.80 11.05 -15.08
N GLY A 136 -6.31 9.83 -15.05
CA GLY A 136 -6.44 9.07 -13.80
C GLY A 136 -5.07 8.81 -13.17
N THR A 137 -5.03 8.72 -11.85
CA THR A 137 -3.77 8.60 -11.09
C THR A 137 -3.63 7.27 -10.39
N ILE A 138 -2.40 6.78 -10.30
CA ILE A 138 -2.00 5.64 -9.48
C ILE A 138 -1.07 6.10 -8.38
N CYS A 139 -1.33 5.69 -7.14
CA CYS A 139 -0.47 5.89 -5.98
C CYS A 139 0.02 4.53 -5.51
N LEU A 140 1.31 4.34 -5.38
CA LEU A 140 1.88 3.13 -4.81
C LEU A 140 2.85 3.43 -3.67
N SER A 141 2.94 2.50 -2.74
CA SER A 141 4.00 2.47 -1.74
C SER A 141 4.61 1.08 -1.63
N THR A 142 5.89 1.04 -1.28
CA THR A 142 6.66 -0.20 -1.12
C THR A 142 7.87 0.07 -0.22
N PRO A 143 8.45 -0.93 0.45
CA PRO A 143 9.70 -0.79 1.18
C PRO A 143 10.84 -0.22 0.33
N ASN A 144 11.63 0.66 0.94
CA ASN A 144 12.77 1.30 0.30
C ASN A 144 14.06 0.54 0.58
N TYR A 145 14.52 -0.25 -0.35
CA TYR A 145 15.78 -1.01 -0.20
C TYR A 145 17.04 -0.15 -0.34
N PHE A 146 16.90 1.14 -0.62
CA PHE A 146 17.98 2.14 -0.54
C PHE A 146 17.92 2.96 0.77
N SER A 147 17.42 2.36 1.86
CA SER A 147 17.37 2.95 3.20
C SER A 147 17.86 1.94 4.24
N LEU A 148 17.61 2.19 5.51
CA LEU A 148 17.83 1.21 6.58
C LEU A 148 16.73 0.12 6.65
N TRP A 149 15.82 0.07 5.67
CA TRP A 149 14.78 -0.97 5.61
C TRP A 149 15.34 -2.39 5.67
N PRO A 150 16.40 -2.78 4.91
CA PRO A 150 16.94 -4.15 4.97
C PRO A 150 17.39 -4.55 6.38
N VAL A 151 17.90 -3.63 7.17
CA VAL A 151 18.30 -3.88 8.57
C VAL A 151 17.04 -4.05 9.43
N LEU A 152 16.05 -3.18 9.26
CA LEU A 152 14.77 -3.28 9.97
C LEU A 152 14.05 -4.60 9.63
N GLU A 153 14.05 -5.01 8.38
CA GLU A 153 13.47 -6.28 7.92
C GLU A 153 14.09 -7.49 8.60
N LEU A 154 15.42 -7.51 8.79
CA LEU A 154 16.12 -8.57 9.54
C LEU A 154 15.65 -8.64 11.00
N ILE A 155 15.49 -7.49 11.65
CA ILE A 155 15.01 -7.41 13.04
C ILE A 155 13.55 -7.89 13.12
N LEU A 156 12.70 -7.45 12.18
CA LEU A 156 11.29 -7.83 12.14
C LEU A 156 11.11 -9.33 11.91
N ASN A 157 11.93 -9.95 11.07
CA ASN A 157 11.89 -11.39 10.81
C ASN A 157 12.21 -12.24 12.06
N GLN A 158 13.00 -11.70 13.00
CA GLN A 158 13.30 -12.38 14.27
C GLN A 158 12.19 -12.20 15.31
N MET A 159 11.43 -11.12 15.23
CA MET A 159 10.45 -10.72 16.26
C MET A 159 8.99 -10.92 15.85
N SER A 160 8.72 -11.15 14.56
CA SER A 160 7.37 -11.27 14.00
C SER A 160 7.07 -12.69 13.55
N PRO A 161 5.81 -13.16 13.65
CA PRO A 161 5.40 -14.41 13.03
C PRO A 161 5.35 -14.34 11.48
N VAL A 162 5.53 -13.15 10.90
CA VAL A 162 5.52 -12.91 9.44
C VAL A 162 6.94 -12.92 8.92
N ASP A 163 7.23 -13.76 7.93
CA ASP A 163 8.55 -13.87 7.28
C ASP A 163 8.64 -12.92 6.08
N TYR A 164 8.96 -11.66 6.34
CA TYR A 164 9.08 -10.62 5.31
C TYR A 164 10.15 -10.94 4.26
N LYS A 165 11.23 -11.65 4.62
CA LYS A 165 12.34 -11.98 3.72
C LYS A 165 11.90 -12.88 2.56
N HIS A 166 11.02 -13.84 2.83
CA HIS A 166 10.48 -14.74 1.79
C HIS A 166 9.28 -14.14 1.06
N GLU A 167 8.60 -13.16 1.66
CA GLU A 167 7.47 -12.47 1.05
C GLU A 167 7.88 -11.37 0.08
N HIS A 168 9.00 -10.67 0.33
CA HIS A 168 9.49 -9.60 -0.53
C HIS A 168 10.31 -10.15 -1.70
N ILE A 169 9.61 -10.62 -2.74
CA ILE A 169 10.20 -11.15 -3.98
C ILE A 169 10.94 -10.05 -4.73
N ASN A 170 10.38 -8.83 -4.74
CA ASN A 170 10.91 -7.66 -5.42
C ASN A 170 11.43 -6.60 -4.43
N LYS A 171 12.69 -6.21 -4.63
CA LYS A 171 13.37 -5.16 -3.84
C LYS A 171 13.37 -3.86 -4.63
N PHE A 172 12.65 -2.84 -4.15
CA PHE A 172 12.48 -1.59 -4.88
C PHE A 172 13.42 -0.48 -4.40
N THR A 173 13.89 0.30 -5.38
CA THR A 173 14.54 1.61 -5.23
C THR A 173 13.77 2.63 -6.06
N LYS A 174 14.02 3.93 -5.88
CA LYS A 174 13.41 4.98 -6.72
C LYS A 174 13.66 4.74 -8.21
N SER A 175 14.88 4.34 -8.58
CA SER A 175 15.24 4.05 -9.97
C SER A 175 14.39 2.91 -10.55
N ARG A 176 14.22 1.82 -9.80
CA ARG A 176 13.44 0.66 -10.24
C ARG A 176 11.96 0.98 -10.39
N ILE A 177 11.38 1.76 -9.46
CA ILE A 177 10.00 2.24 -9.59
C ILE A 177 9.87 3.09 -10.85
N LYS A 178 10.78 4.07 -11.07
CA LYS A 178 10.78 4.93 -12.25
C LYS A 178 10.79 4.12 -13.54
N GLN A 179 11.65 3.11 -13.62
CA GLN A 179 11.75 2.23 -14.78
C GLN A 179 10.45 1.45 -15.01
N SER A 180 9.88 0.84 -13.95
CA SER A 180 8.64 0.04 -14.06
C SER A 180 7.46 0.91 -14.51
N MET A 181 7.30 2.10 -13.93
CA MET A 181 6.19 3.00 -14.26
C MET A 181 6.29 3.51 -15.70
N ASN A 182 7.47 3.98 -16.12
CA ASN A 182 7.69 4.50 -17.46
C ASN A 182 7.49 3.42 -18.55
N ARG A 183 8.00 2.20 -18.34
CA ARG A 183 7.82 1.06 -19.26
C ARG A 183 6.34 0.70 -19.47
N ASN A 184 5.50 0.91 -18.46
CA ASN A 184 4.07 0.63 -18.53
C ASN A 184 3.23 1.85 -18.92
N GLY A 185 3.88 2.94 -19.39
CA GLY A 185 3.21 4.13 -19.93
C GLY A 185 2.51 4.96 -18.86
N PHE A 186 3.17 5.15 -17.71
CA PHE A 186 2.76 6.08 -16.67
C PHE A 186 3.76 7.24 -16.57
N GLN A 187 3.26 8.45 -16.50
CA GLN A 187 4.05 9.64 -16.22
C GLN A 187 4.14 9.88 -14.71
N ILE A 188 5.34 9.90 -14.17
CA ILE A 188 5.58 10.14 -12.75
C ILE A 188 5.31 11.62 -12.43
N VAL A 189 4.44 11.84 -11.44
CA VAL A 189 4.10 13.15 -10.89
C VAL A 189 4.89 13.41 -9.60
N GLU A 190 5.06 12.39 -8.78
CA GLU A 190 5.77 12.47 -7.51
C GLU A 190 6.47 11.14 -7.22
N LEU A 191 7.74 11.19 -6.82
CA LEU A 191 8.50 10.02 -6.41
C LEU A 191 9.45 10.41 -5.27
N ASN A 192 9.12 9.99 -4.05
CA ASN A 192 9.89 10.30 -2.86
C ASN A 192 9.96 9.11 -1.90
N SER A 193 10.66 9.29 -0.80
CA SER A 193 10.58 8.39 0.36
C SER A 193 9.96 9.13 1.53
N PHE A 194 9.33 8.39 2.42
CA PHE A 194 8.68 8.93 3.60
C PHE A 194 8.82 7.97 4.78
N MET A 195 8.50 8.46 5.98
CA MET A 195 8.57 7.69 7.22
C MET A 195 10.02 7.31 7.59
N LEU A 196 10.50 7.88 8.68
CA LEU A 196 11.85 7.62 9.18
C LEU A 196 11.84 7.33 10.68
N ILE A 197 11.52 8.31 11.52
CA ILE A 197 11.61 8.21 12.98
C ILE A 197 10.21 8.07 13.61
N SER A 198 9.22 8.75 13.05
CA SER A 198 7.90 8.92 13.67
C SER A 198 7.21 7.62 14.11
N PRO A 199 7.25 6.48 13.39
CA PRO A 199 6.59 5.26 13.88
C PRO A 199 7.19 4.74 15.18
N PHE A 200 8.52 4.86 15.34
CA PHE A 200 9.24 4.33 16.50
C PHE A 200 8.94 5.13 17.77
N LEU A 201 8.63 6.42 17.65
CA LEU A 201 8.21 7.27 18.76
C LEU A 201 6.87 6.86 19.37
N ALA A 202 6.13 6.00 18.69
CA ALA A 202 4.90 5.40 19.25
C ALA A 202 5.17 4.43 20.42
N PHE A 203 6.44 4.03 20.63
CA PHE A 203 6.85 3.34 21.84
C PHE A 203 6.64 4.23 23.09
N ILE A 204 6.90 5.54 22.97
CA ILE A 204 6.68 6.52 24.02
C ILE A 204 5.21 6.94 24.06
N SER A 205 4.70 7.43 22.93
CA SER A 205 3.32 7.88 22.79
C SER A 205 2.86 7.88 21.35
N PHE A 206 1.66 7.33 21.11
CA PHE A 206 1.04 7.36 19.78
C PHE A 206 0.73 8.80 19.29
N LYS A 207 0.37 9.70 20.21
CA LYS A 207 0.14 11.13 19.88
C LYS A 207 1.45 11.81 19.51
N PHE A 208 2.51 11.52 20.25
CA PHE A 208 3.85 12.07 19.98
C PHE A 208 4.38 11.60 18.62
N ALA A 209 4.23 10.32 18.29
CA ALA A 209 4.58 9.81 16.97
C ALA A 209 3.90 10.60 15.84
N LYS A 210 2.62 10.92 15.99
CA LYS A 210 1.87 11.72 14.99
C LYS A 210 2.36 13.16 14.89
N SER A 211 2.72 13.82 15.97
CA SER A 211 3.22 15.20 15.93
C SER A 211 4.58 15.30 15.24
N MET A 212 5.38 14.23 15.27
CA MET A 212 6.71 14.17 14.65
C MET A 212 6.68 13.88 13.13
N ILE A 213 5.53 13.68 12.51
CA ILE A 213 5.41 13.49 11.05
C ILE A 213 5.98 14.69 10.27
N ILE A 214 5.85 15.91 10.82
CA ILE A 214 6.42 17.11 10.19
C ILE A 214 7.94 17.02 10.15
N LEU A 215 8.54 16.57 11.24
CA LEU A 215 9.99 16.34 11.32
C LEU A 215 10.43 15.24 10.34
N ASP A 216 9.71 14.13 10.27
CA ASP A 216 9.98 13.07 9.30
C ASP A 216 9.95 13.60 7.85
N ASN A 217 8.97 14.44 7.52
CA ASN A 217 8.87 15.03 6.18
C ASN A 217 10.06 15.94 5.84
N PHE A 218 10.64 16.58 6.84
CA PHE A 218 11.88 17.36 6.67
C PHE A 218 13.09 16.43 6.53
N LEU A 219 13.26 15.48 7.45
CA LEU A 219 14.39 14.56 7.49
C LEU A 219 14.47 13.67 6.25
N THR A 220 13.33 13.25 5.70
CA THR A 220 13.29 12.39 4.49
C THR A 220 13.68 13.12 3.20
N LYS A 221 13.90 14.43 3.23
CA LYS A 221 14.55 15.17 2.14
C LYS A 221 16.06 14.95 2.12
N ILE A 222 16.66 14.64 3.29
CA ILE A 222 18.11 14.45 3.47
C ILE A 222 18.44 12.96 3.56
N PHE A 223 17.68 12.21 4.35
CA PHE A 223 17.87 10.79 4.58
C PHE A 223 16.79 9.96 3.89
N PRO A 224 17.11 8.79 3.33
CA PRO A 224 16.13 7.94 2.68
C PRO A 224 15.16 7.35 3.73
N GLY A 225 13.86 7.68 3.62
CA GLY A 225 12.81 7.09 4.45
C GLY A 225 12.59 5.61 4.15
N PHE A 226 11.97 4.89 5.09
CA PHE A 226 11.74 3.44 5.03
C PHE A 226 10.79 3.00 3.91
N LEU A 227 9.85 3.85 3.51
CA LEU A 227 8.92 3.58 2.43
C LEU A 227 9.16 4.52 1.25
N LEU A 228 9.06 3.98 0.04
CA LEU A 228 8.91 4.72 -1.21
C LEU A 228 7.44 5.02 -1.46
N PHE A 229 7.19 6.19 -2.01
CA PHE A 229 5.90 6.59 -2.54
C PHE A 229 6.06 7.07 -3.97
N CYS A 230 5.18 6.59 -4.86
CA CYS A 230 5.10 7.06 -6.23
C CYS A 230 3.66 7.40 -6.58
N LYS A 231 3.44 8.61 -7.08
CA LYS A 231 2.20 9.03 -7.73
C LYS A 231 2.48 9.25 -9.21
N SER A 232 1.69 8.60 -10.04
CA SER A 232 1.83 8.72 -11.50
C SER A 232 0.46 8.93 -12.15
N LYS A 233 0.48 9.50 -13.36
CA LYS A 233 -0.70 9.66 -14.21
C LYS A 233 -0.68 8.66 -15.34
N LYS A 234 -1.86 8.27 -15.79
CA LYS A 234 -2.02 7.57 -17.07
C LYS A 234 -1.63 8.52 -18.21
N SER A 235 -0.60 8.13 -18.97
CA SER A 235 -0.25 8.79 -20.24
C SER A 235 -1.23 8.41 -21.33
#